data_d94942c96fe01f9cc5eb960cd180db2f
#
_entry.id   d94942c96fe01f9cc5eb960cd180db2f
#
_cell.length_a   1.000
_cell.length_b   1.000
_cell.length_c   1.000
_cell.angle_alpha   90.00
_cell.angle_beta   90.00
_cell.angle_gamma   90.00
#
_symmetry.space_group_name_H-M   'P 1'
#
loop_
_entity.id
_entity.type
_entity.pdbx_description
1 polymer ?
#
loop_
_entity_poly.entity_id
_entity_poly.type
_entity_poly.pdbx_seq_one_letter_code
_entity_poly.pdbx_strand_id
1 'polypeptide(L)'
;MELDARTLLFALALLALLISLMAWLLGSSSSERDYGFKQWSIASASAGVAMVLIFLRGQISEIFGIFLANVILLSSGAACLATVCKFYETAFPMRRCLAVVAVGLAGLLLWLWGGFSLTVPTVTVCVALSVILFEACALIVKKSQRPLSFSVVLLASTLGIMAAMYCFRAVVTVLATQPTSGTIDNSASQLGVLIVGALFIVSSSIGFFVMVHEHQRKLIEELSRRDVLTGVLTRRAFFEDATRIAQVNDAYAVLMIDIDHFKSINDSFGHLGGDKVLAHCARLLMNAMRIDDVLGRYGGEEFCAILPHCGLVDAQKIAQSIVQQIREQNVMLGEQQIVNFSLSIGVAAHQDTDDLLATINHADEALYAAKNTGRDRVCVADAFH
;
A
#
# COMPACT_ATOMS: atom_id res chain seq x y z
N MET A 1 4.13 34.62 -25.03
CA MET A 1 2.93 34.54 -24.18
C MET A 1 3.44 34.63 -22.75
N GLU A 2 3.30 35.81 -22.12
CA GLU A 2 3.73 35.97 -20.72
C GLU A 2 2.77 35.18 -19.82
N LEU A 3 3.33 34.42 -18.92
CA LEU A 3 2.55 33.63 -17.94
C LEU A 3 1.95 34.63 -16.94
N ASP A 4 0.65 34.88 -17.05
CA ASP A 4 -0.06 35.76 -16.12
C ASP A 4 -0.50 34.98 -14.87
N ALA A 5 -0.16 35.50 -13.69
CA ALA A 5 -0.46 34.88 -12.40
C ALA A 5 -1.96 34.64 -12.17
N ARG A 6 -2.81 35.51 -12.73
CA ARG A 6 -4.28 35.35 -12.64
C ARG A 6 -4.77 34.16 -13.46
N THR A 7 -4.30 34.03 -14.70
CA THR A 7 -4.65 32.89 -15.56
C THR A 7 -4.20 31.56 -14.93
N LEU A 8 -3.00 31.54 -14.35
CA LEU A 8 -2.49 30.36 -13.66
C LEU A 8 -3.35 30.00 -12.42
N LEU A 9 -3.73 30.98 -11.61
CA LEU A 9 -4.63 30.77 -10.45
C LEU A 9 -5.97 30.19 -10.86
N PHE A 10 -6.58 30.70 -11.95
CA PHE A 10 -7.84 30.18 -12.46
C PHE A 10 -7.71 28.73 -12.92
N ALA A 11 -6.65 28.41 -13.68
CA ALA A 11 -6.38 27.04 -14.12
C ALA A 11 -6.19 26.08 -12.94
N LEU A 12 -5.47 26.51 -11.91
CA LEU A 12 -5.26 25.72 -10.68
C LEU A 12 -6.56 25.51 -9.89
N ALA A 13 -7.40 26.53 -9.80
CA ALA A 13 -8.70 26.41 -9.17
C ALA A 13 -9.58 25.36 -9.86
N LEU A 14 -9.63 25.42 -11.20
CA LEU A 14 -10.37 24.44 -12.00
C LEU A 14 -9.83 23.02 -11.82
N LEU A 15 -8.51 22.86 -11.86
CA LEU A 15 -7.85 21.57 -11.62
C LEU A 15 -8.16 21.01 -10.23
N ALA A 16 -8.09 21.82 -9.18
CA ALA A 16 -8.42 21.40 -7.83
C ALA A 16 -9.89 20.97 -7.69
N LEU A 17 -10.81 21.67 -8.35
CA LEU A 17 -12.24 21.31 -8.36
C LEU A 17 -12.51 20.00 -9.14
N LEU A 18 -11.82 19.77 -10.26
CA LEU A 18 -11.88 18.51 -11.00
C LEU A 18 -11.36 17.34 -10.17
N ILE A 19 -10.24 17.50 -9.49
CA ILE A 19 -9.70 16.51 -8.58
C ILE A 19 -10.67 16.23 -7.41
N SER A 20 -11.31 17.27 -6.89
CA SER A 20 -12.33 17.13 -5.85
C SER A 20 -13.51 16.28 -6.33
N LEU A 21 -14.04 16.56 -7.53
CA LEU A 21 -15.13 15.79 -8.12
C LEU A 21 -14.71 14.32 -8.32
N MET A 22 -13.51 14.08 -8.85
CA MET A 22 -12.99 12.73 -9.05
C MET A 22 -12.87 11.98 -7.69
N ALA A 23 -12.32 12.62 -6.67
CA ALA A 23 -12.21 12.02 -5.33
C ALA A 23 -13.59 11.74 -4.71
N TRP A 24 -14.57 12.62 -4.91
CA TRP A 24 -15.93 12.42 -4.45
C TRP A 24 -16.61 11.22 -5.14
N LEU A 25 -16.47 11.10 -6.48
CA LEU A 25 -17.01 9.98 -7.25
C LEU A 25 -16.37 8.64 -6.80
N LEU A 26 -15.06 8.59 -6.63
CA LEU A 26 -14.36 7.41 -6.12
C LEU A 26 -14.80 7.05 -4.70
N GLY A 27 -14.95 8.04 -3.83
CA GLY A 27 -15.42 7.83 -2.46
C GLY A 27 -16.88 7.43 -2.34
N SER A 28 -17.73 7.79 -3.31
CA SER A 28 -19.14 7.39 -3.36
C SER A 28 -19.36 6.01 -3.98
N SER A 29 -18.45 5.58 -4.85
CA SER A 29 -18.50 4.27 -5.51
C SER A 29 -17.95 3.12 -4.62
N SER A 30 -17.10 3.42 -3.63
CA SER A 30 -16.55 2.43 -2.70
C SER A 30 -17.58 2.13 -1.61
N SER A 31 -18.28 0.99 -1.74
CA SER A 31 -19.40 0.63 -0.86
C SER A 31 -19.01 0.19 0.57
N GLU A 32 -17.75 -0.17 0.83
CA GLU A 32 -17.38 -0.81 2.10
C GLU A 32 -16.40 -0.01 2.98
N ARG A 33 -15.47 0.75 2.42
CA ARG A 33 -14.46 1.46 3.22
C ARG A 33 -14.05 2.79 2.60
N ASP A 34 -14.24 3.87 3.36
CA ASP A 34 -13.77 5.20 3.00
C ASP A 34 -12.29 5.37 3.42
N TYR A 35 -11.37 5.23 2.48
CA TYR A 35 -9.93 5.43 2.68
C TYR A 35 -9.50 6.90 2.79
N GLY A 36 -10.44 7.82 2.97
CA GLY A 36 -10.17 9.26 3.05
C GLY A 36 -10.50 10.02 1.77
N PHE A 37 -11.16 9.41 0.79
CA PHE A 37 -11.56 10.08 -0.45
C PHE A 37 -12.48 11.28 -0.20
N LYS A 38 -13.41 11.19 0.76
CA LYS A 38 -14.31 12.29 1.12
C LYS A 38 -13.53 13.48 1.68
N GLN A 39 -12.56 13.20 2.57
CA GLN A 39 -11.71 14.23 3.15
C GLN A 39 -10.80 14.85 2.09
N TRP A 40 -10.24 14.06 1.16
CA TRP A 40 -9.45 14.55 0.04
C TRP A 40 -10.28 15.42 -0.90
N SER A 41 -11.53 15.03 -1.19
CA SER A 41 -12.48 15.83 -1.96
C SER A 41 -12.73 17.18 -1.29
N ILE A 42 -13.00 17.20 0.02
CA ILE A 42 -13.18 18.45 0.77
C ILE A 42 -11.91 19.31 0.73
N ALA A 43 -10.73 18.72 0.92
CA ALA A 43 -9.46 19.42 0.86
C ALA A 43 -9.26 20.10 -0.50
N SER A 44 -9.46 19.35 -1.58
CA SER A 44 -9.29 19.85 -2.95
C SER A 44 -10.35 20.88 -3.33
N ALA A 45 -11.63 20.67 -2.94
CA ALA A 45 -12.69 21.65 -3.16
C ALA A 45 -12.41 22.96 -2.44
N SER A 46 -12.04 22.88 -1.15
CA SER A 46 -11.71 24.07 -0.34
C SER A 46 -10.52 24.82 -0.94
N ALA A 47 -9.46 24.11 -1.39
CA ALA A 47 -8.33 24.73 -2.08
C ALA A 47 -8.78 25.44 -3.38
N GLY A 48 -9.60 24.77 -4.20
CA GLY A 48 -10.12 25.36 -5.44
C GLY A 48 -10.96 26.60 -5.21
N VAL A 49 -11.90 26.56 -4.25
CA VAL A 49 -12.73 27.72 -3.87
C VAL A 49 -11.87 28.86 -3.34
N ALA A 50 -10.89 28.57 -2.48
CA ALA A 50 -9.95 29.60 -1.99
C ALA A 50 -9.19 30.26 -3.14
N MET A 51 -8.72 29.48 -4.13
CA MET A 51 -8.04 30.01 -5.31
C MET A 51 -8.94 30.87 -6.18
N VAL A 52 -10.22 30.53 -6.35
CA VAL A 52 -11.20 31.36 -7.06
C VAL A 52 -11.36 32.71 -6.33
N LEU A 53 -11.51 32.71 -5.00
CA LEU A 53 -11.63 33.95 -4.23
C LEU A 53 -10.36 34.80 -4.31
N ILE A 54 -9.18 34.18 -4.31
CA ILE A 54 -7.90 34.87 -4.53
C ILE A 54 -7.83 35.45 -5.95
N PHE A 55 -8.25 34.70 -6.97
CA PHE A 55 -8.30 35.19 -8.35
C PHE A 55 -9.16 36.44 -8.51
N LEU A 56 -10.30 36.48 -7.83
CA LEU A 56 -11.22 37.61 -7.85
C LEU A 56 -10.76 38.80 -6.99
N ARG A 57 -9.63 38.72 -6.33
CA ARG A 57 -9.08 39.79 -5.50
C ARG A 57 -8.90 41.08 -6.32
N GLY A 58 -9.40 42.18 -5.77
CA GLY A 58 -9.47 43.49 -6.46
C GLY A 58 -10.78 43.71 -7.22
N GLN A 59 -11.60 42.67 -7.45
CA GLN A 59 -12.95 42.79 -8.03
C GLN A 59 -14.06 42.61 -6.99
N ILE A 60 -13.74 41.91 -5.87
CA ILE A 60 -14.62 41.67 -4.73
C ILE A 60 -14.07 42.35 -3.48
N SER A 61 -14.89 42.46 -2.44
CA SER A 61 -14.45 43.04 -1.17
C SER A 61 -13.29 42.23 -0.57
N GLU A 62 -12.37 42.91 0.12
CA GLU A 62 -11.20 42.31 0.75
C GLU A 62 -11.56 41.24 1.77
N ILE A 63 -12.74 41.35 2.40
CA ILE A 63 -13.26 40.31 3.31
C ILE A 63 -13.39 38.97 2.59
N PHE A 64 -13.89 38.94 1.37
CA PHE A 64 -13.99 37.70 0.60
C PHE A 64 -12.66 37.28 -0.01
N GLY A 65 -11.96 38.22 -0.65
CA GLY A 65 -10.72 37.92 -1.39
C GLY A 65 -9.51 37.61 -0.48
N ILE A 66 -9.50 38.10 0.76
CA ILE A 66 -8.39 37.89 1.71
C ILE A 66 -8.83 37.06 2.89
N PHE A 67 -9.80 37.53 3.70
CA PHE A 67 -10.18 36.86 4.93
C PHE A 67 -10.79 35.47 4.64
N LEU A 68 -11.92 35.43 3.93
CA LEU A 68 -12.62 34.18 3.65
C LEU A 68 -11.78 33.18 2.84
N ALA A 69 -11.02 33.67 1.84
CA ALA A 69 -10.13 32.83 1.05
C ALA A 69 -9.10 32.11 1.91
N ASN A 70 -8.46 32.80 2.86
CA ASN A 70 -7.47 32.19 3.73
C ASN A 70 -8.09 31.27 4.80
N VAL A 71 -9.28 31.58 5.30
CA VAL A 71 -10.03 30.66 6.19
C VAL A 71 -10.34 29.33 5.49
N ILE A 72 -10.81 29.40 4.24
CA ILE A 72 -11.08 28.21 3.43
C ILE A 72 -9.78 27.48 3.11
N LEU A 73 -8.68 28.16 2.85
CA LEU A 73 -7.38 27.54 2.61
C LEU A 73 -6.84 26.81 3.85
N LEU A 74 -7.01 27.37 5.05
CA LEU A 74 -6.69 26.68 6.31
C LEU A 74 -7.53 25.42 6.51
N SER A 75 -8.83 25.46 6.15
CA SER A 75 -9.69 24.28 6.20
C SER A 75 -9.23 23.18 5.21
N SER A 76 -8.72 23.55 4.04
CA SER A 76 -8.13 22.63 3.09
C SER A 76 -6.92 21.88 3.69
N GLY A 77 -6.03 22.58 4.37
CA GLY A 77 -4.90 21.96 5.08
C GLY A 77 -5.36 20.98 6.16
N ALA A 78 -6.34 21.37 6.97
CA ALA A 78 -6.91 20.50 8.00
C ALA A 78 -7.56 19.25 7.40
N ALA A 79 -8.29 19.38 6.29
CA ALA A 79 -8.91 18.27 5.57
C ALA A 79 -7.85 17.33 4.95
N CYS A 80 -6.73 17.88 4.46
CA CYS A 80 -5.59 17.09 3.99
C CYS A 80 -5.00 16.22 5.12
N LEU A 81 -4.78 16.77 6.31
CA LEU A 81 -4.35 16.01 7.49
C LEU A 81 -5.40 14.96 7.90
N ALA A 82 -6.68 15.30 7.84
CA ALA A 82 -7.77 14.37 8.14
C ALA A 82 -7.80 13.19 7.17
N THR A 83 -7.48 13.41 5.87
CA THR A 83 -7.32 12.35 4.88
C THR A 83 -6.26 11.34 5.31
N VAL A 84 -5.07 11.82 5.68
CA VAL A 84 -3.95 10.98 6.13
C VAL A 84 -4.33 10.21 7.40
N CYS A 85 -4.95 10.88 8.37
CA CYS A 85 -5.43 10.24 9.59
C CYS A 85 -6.45 9.13 9.30
N LYS A 86 -7.36 9.37 8.36
CA LYS A 86 -8.38 8.40 7.96
C LYS A 86 -7.77 7.18 7.27
N PHE A 87 -6.81 7.39 6.35
CA PHE A 87 -6.11 6.31 5.65
C PHE A 87 -5.38 5.38 6.61
N TYR A 88 -4.64 5.94 7.59
CA TYR A 88 -3.88 5.17 8.59
C TYR A 88 -4.68 4.80 9.84
N GLU A 89 -5.99 5.03 9.86
CA GLU A 89 -6.89 4.75 11.00
C GLU A 89 -6.39 5.34 12.32
N THR A 90 -5.84 6.54 12.26
CA THR A 90 -5.34 7.25 13.43
C THR A 90 -6.31 8.32 13.87
N ALA A 91 -6.37 8.57 15.17
CA ALA A 91 -7.18 9.66 15.70
C ALA A 91 -6.71 11.02 15.15
N PHE A 92 -7.65 11.83 14.66
CA PHE A 92 -7.33 13.18 14.20
C PHE A 92 -6.85 14.05 15.39
N PRO A 93 -5.70 14.75 15.29
CA PRO A 93 -5.14 15.53 16.37
C PRO A 93 -5.88 16.87 16.55
N MET A 94 -7.17 16.79 16.91
CA MET A 94 -8.11 17.93 16.97
C MET A 94 -7.55 19.14 17.73
N ARG A 95 -7.00 18.92 18.94
CA ARG A 95 -6.50 20.02 19.78
C ARG A 95 -5.33 20.76 19.13
N ARG A 96 -4.38 20.03 18.52
CA ARG A 96 -3.23 20.63 17.84
C ARG A 96 -3.68 21.36 16.57
N CYS A 97 -4.49 20.72 15.76
CA CYS A 97 -5.00 21.32 14.53
C CYS A 97 -5.77 22.60 14.83
N LEU A 98 -6.67 22.60 15.83
CA LEU A 98 -7.41 23.80 16.26
C LEU A 98 -6.46 24.89 16.76
N ALA A 99 -5.45 24.56 17.56
CA ALA A 99 -4.48 25.54 18.04
C ALA A 99 -3.71 26.22 16.87
N VAL A 100 -3.28 25.41 15.88
CA VAL A 100 -2.56 25.93 14.71
C VAL A 100 -3.47 26.78 13.82
N VAL A 101 -4.70 26.35 13.58
CA VAL A 101 -5.70 27.12 12.82
C VAL A 101 -6.05 28.43 13.56
N ALA A 102 -6.16 28.41 14.89
CA ALA A 102 -6.41 29.59 15.69
C ALA A 102 -5.31 30.67 15.54
N VAL A 103 -4.05 30.25 15.39
CA VAL A 103 -2.93 31.19 15.10
C VAL A 103 -3.15 31.89 13.75
N GLY A 104 -3.50 31.13 12.72
CA GLY A 104 -3.80 31.68 11.39
C GLY A 104 -5.01 32.64 11.42
N LEU A 105 -6.09 32.24 12.13
CA LEU A 105 -7.28 33.07 12.30
C LEU A 105 -6.99 34.36 13.11
N ALA A 106 -6.17 34.27 14.14
CA ALA A 106 -5.78 35.45 14.93
C ALA A 106 -5.08 36.50 14.07
N GLY A 107 -4.16 36.08 13.19
CA GLY A 107 -3.51 37.01 12.26
C GLY A 107 -4.47 37.66 11.28
N LEU A 108 -5.47 36.91 10.78
CA LEU A 108 -6.53 37.43 9.90
C LEU A 108 -7.45 38.42 10.64
N LEU A 109 -7.79 38.14 11.89
CA LEU A 109 -8.62 39.05 12.72
C LEU A 109 -7.87 40.32 13.09
N LEU A 110 -6.57 40.25 13.44
CA LEU A 110 -5.72 41.40 13.70
C LEU A 110 -5.66 42.31 12.47
N TRP A 111 -5.53 41.74 11.27
CA TRP A 111 -5.58 42.54 10.04
C TRP A 111 -6.94 43.18 9.85
N LEU A 112 -8.03 42.47 10.04
CA LEU A 112 -9.38 42.97 9.78
C LEU A 112 -9.78 44.11 10.72
N TRP A 113 -9.43 44.00 12.01
CA TRP A 113 -9.86 44.97 13.05
C TRP A 113 -8.81 46.00 13.42
N GLY A 114 -7.54 45.64 13.26
CA GLY A 114 -6.40 46.49 13.71
C GLY A 114 -5.75 47.34 12.64
N GLY A 115 -6.17 47.22 11.36
CA GLY A 115 -5.53 47.95 10.26
C GLY A 115 -4.06 47.55 10.02
N PHE A 116 -3.64 46.38 10.52
CA PHE A 116 -2.29 45.87 10.31
C PHE A 116 -2.04 45.57 8.83
N SER A 117 -0.77 45.63 8.41
CA SER A 117 -0.38 45.28 7.04
C SER A 117 -0.71 43.83 6.71
N LEU A 118 -0.87 43.50 5.42
CA LEU A 118 -1.09 42.14 4.92
C LEU A 118 0.06 41.17 5.25
N THR A 119 1.18 41.65 5.75
CA THR A 119 2.30 40.84 6.25
C THR A 119 1.86 39.90 7.37
N VAL A 120 1.06 40.39 8.34
CA VAL A 120 0.64 39.62 9.51
C VAL A 120 -0.22 38.40 9.12
N PRO A 121 -1.34 38.52 8.38
CA PRO A 121 -2.13 37.37 7.99
C PRO A 121 -1.39 36.43 7.05
N THR A 122 -0.56 36.96 6.14
CA THR A 122 0.23 36.10 5.23
C THR A 122 1.19 35.21 6.01
N VAL A 123 1.93 35.77 6.98
CA VAL A 123 2.89 35.01 7.79
C VAL A 123 2.18 33.99 8.65
N THR A 124 1.11 34.36 9.36
CA THR A 124 0.41 33.45 10.29
C THR A 124 -0.29 32.30 9.55
N VAL A 125 -0.90 32.56 8.39
CA VAL A 125 -1.52 31.52 7.56
C VAL A 125 -0.47 30.59 6.96
N CYS A 126 0.64 31.13 6.44
CA CYS A 126 1.73 30.30 5.90
C CYS A 126 2.35 29.41 6.97
N VAL A 127 2.60 29.92 8.18
CA VAL A 127 3.13 29.13 9.30
C VAL A 127 2.13 28.04 9.69
N ALA A 128 0.85 28.36 9.79
CA ALA A 128 -0.19 27.39 10.13
C ALA A 128 -0.27 26.26 9.10
N LEU A 129 -0.30 26.58 7.81
CA LEU A 129 -0.32 25.58 6.73
C LEU A 129 0.94 24.72 6.71
N SER A 130 2.12 25.35 6.92
CA SER A 130 3.40 24.61 6.99
C SER A 130 3.37 23.56 8.10
N VAL A 131 2.92 23.93 9.30
CA VAL A 131 2.84 22.99 10.44
C VAL A 131 1.87 21.85 10.16
N ILE A 132 0.68 22.14 9.61
CA ILE A 132 -0.32 21.11 9.30
C ILE A 132 0.20 20.13 8.24
N LEU A 133 0.81 20.63 7.15
CA LEU A 133 1.33 19.76 6.09
C LEU A 133 2.56 18.96 6.54
N PHE A 134 3.41 19.55 7.39
CA PHE A 134 4.53 18.83 7.98
C PHE A 134 4.06 17.71 8.92
N GLU A 135 3.00 17.92 9.72
CA GLU A 135 2.39 16.90 10.57
C GLU A 135 1.82 15.76 9.73
N ALA A 136 1.15 16.07 8.61
CA ALA A 136 0.66 15.08 7.66
C ALA A 136 1.81 14.25 7.04
N CYS A 137 2.88 14.92 6.59
CA CYS A 137 4.08 14.26 6.07
C CYS A 137 4.73 13.32 7.10
N ALA A 138 4.93 13.82 8.33
CA ALA A 138 5.53 13.03 9.41
C ALA A 138 4.69 11.81 9.77
N LEU A 139 3.36 11.93 9.76
CA LEU A 139 2.43 10.82 10.01
C LEU A 139 2.56 9.74 8.94
N ILE A 140 2.62 10.12 7.66
CA ILE A 140 2.81 9.18 6.54
C ILE A 140 4.10 8.39 6.72
N VAL A 141 5.23 9.10 6.92
CA VAL A 141 6.55 8.44 7.07
C VAL A 141 6.62 7.54 8.29
N LYS A 142 5.99 7.94 9.40
CA LYS A 142 5.98 7.16 10.64
C LYS A 142 5.13 5.89 10.55
N LYS A 143 4.01 5.94 9.82
CA LYS A 143 3.03 4.85 9.77
C LYS A 143 3.23 3.89 8.60
N SER A 144 3.97 4.28 7.59
CA SER A 144 4.25 3.44 6.44
C SER A 144 5.21 2.31 6.77
N GLN A 145 4.96 1.14 6.20
CA GLN A 145 5.86 -0.02 6.27
C GLN A 145 7.15 0.25 5.47
N ARG A 146 8.25 -0.32 5.92
CA ARG A 146 9.53 -0.23 5.21
C ARG A 146 9.79 -1.53 4.43
N PRO A 147 10.38 -1.44 3.21
CA PRO A 147 10.79 -0.23 2.49
C PRO A 147 9.58 0.61 2.05
N LEU A 148 9.74 1.95 2.01
CA LEU A 148 8.67 2.85 1.60
C LEU A 148 8.32 2.64 0.12
N SER A 149 7.03 2.52 -0.19
CA SER A 149 6.56 2.45 -1.58
C SER A 149 6.75 3.79 -2.30
N PHE A 150 6.76 3.74 -3.64
CA PHE A 150 6.89 4.94 -4.46
C PHE A 150 5.79 5.98 -4.18
N SER A 151 4.55 5.53 -4.01
CA SER A 151 3.40 6.40 -3.72
C SER A 151 3.55 7.13 -2.37
N VAL A 152 4.04 6.43 -1.35
CA VAL A 152 4.32 7.00 -0.03
C VAL A 152 5.42 8.05 -0.11
N VAL A 153 6.52 7.76 -0.82
CA VAL A 153 7.62 8.72 -1.03
C VAL A 153 7.12 9.94 -1.80
N LEU A 154 6.35 9.73 -2.87
CA LEU A 154 5.80 10.81 -3.68
C LEU A 154 4.88 11.72 -2.84
N LEU A 155 3.94 11.16 -2.09
CA LEU A 155 3.00 11.94 -1.28
C LEU A 155 3.71 12.66 -0.13
N ALA A 156 4.59 11.98 0.60
CA ALA A 156 5.32 12.58 1.71
C ALA A 156 6.27 13.70 1.25
N SER A 157 7.00 13.47 0.15
CA SER A 157 7.91 14.49 -0.39
C SER A 157 7.16 15.73 -0.88
N THR A 158 6.03 15.56 -1.56
CA THR A 158 5.21 16.69 -2.03
C THR A 158 4.62 17.51 -0.87
N LEU A 159 4.13 16.86 0.19
CA LEU A 159 3.66 17.53 1.39
C LEU A 159 4.80 18.28 2.10
N GLY A 160 5.97 17.65 2.21
CA GLY A 160 7.16 18.24 2.82
C GLY A 160 7.69 19.46 2.04
N ILE A 161 7.76 19.35 0.72
CA ILE A 161 8.17 20.48 -0.16
C ILE A 161 7.19 21.65 -0.04
N MET A 162 5.89 21.38 -0.03
CA MET A 162 4.90 22.44 0.10
C MET A 162 4.94 23.09 1.49
N ALA A 163 5.15 22.32 2.56
CA ALA A 163 5.36 22.83 3.90
C ALA A 163 6.58 23.76 3.96
N ALA A 164 7.71 23.34 3.37
CA ALA A 164 8.92 24.15 3.27
C ALA A 164 8.70 25.43 2.45
N MET A 165 7.92 25.34 1.36
CA MET A 165 7.59 26.51 0.53
C MET A 165 6.76 27.55 1.30
N TYR A 166 5.79 27.11 2.11
CA TYR A 166 5.04 28.04 2.98
C TYR A 166 5.94 28.67 4.05
N CYS A 167 6.86 27.90 4.65
CA CYS A 167 7.86 28.43 5.56
C CYS A 167 8.75 29.48 4.88
N PHE A 168 9.27 29.17 3.70
CA PHE A 168 10.07 30.10 2.91
C PHE A 168 9.30 31.39 2.60
N ARG A 169 8.05 31.28 2.16
CA ARG A 169 7.18 32.44 1.90
C ARG A 169 6.98 33.30 3.16
N ALA A 170 6.76 32.70 4.31
CA ALA A 170 6.61 33.42 5.57
C ALA A 170 7.90 34.25 5.88
N VAL A 171 9.07 33.62 5.73
CA VAL A 171 10.38 34.30 5.96
C VAL A 171 10.58 35.45 4.98
N VAL A 172 10.38 35.22 3.68
CA VAL A 172 10.51 36.28 2.66
C VAL A 172 9.56 37.44 2.93
N THR A 173 8.32 37.14 3.36
CA THR A 173 7.31 38.17 3.69
C THR A 173 7.75 39.03 4.90
N VAL A 174 8.40 38.44 5.91
CA VAL A 174 8.92 39.18 7.08
C VAL A 174 10.12 40.03 6.68
N LEU A 175 10.99 39.52 5.80
CA LEU A 175 12.22 40.25 5.38
C LEU A 175 11.96 41.30 4.30
N ALA A 176 10.78 41.31 3.69
CA ALA A 176 10.43 42.29 2.66
C ALA A 176 10.36 43.70 3.23
N THR A 177 11.10 44.61 2.63
CA THR A 177 11.14 46.04 3.03
C THR A 177 9.92 46.85 2.57
N GLN A 178 9.17 46.30 1.60
CA GLN A 178 7.94 46.90 1.08
C GLN A 178 6.72 46.12 1.64
N PRO A 179 5.65 46.81 2.07
CA PRO A 179 4.42 46.11 2.48
C PRO A 179 3.87 45.31 1.31
N THR A 180 3.44 44.07 1.58
CA THR A 180 2.80 43.24 0.58
C THR A 180 1.55 43.91 0.01
N SER A 181 1.55 44.19 -1.29
CA SER A 181 0.39 44.76 -1.97
C SER A 181 -0.77 43.76 -1.94
N GLY A 182 -2.00 44.23 -1.71
CA GLY A 182 -3.20 43.38 -1.76
C GLY A 182 -3.52 42.86 -3.17
N THR A 183 -2.80 43.31 -4.18
CA THR A 183 -3.00 42.94 -5.58
C THR A 183 -2.14 41.75 -5.97
N ILE A 184 -2.68 40.93 -6.91
CA ILE A 184 -1.90 39.87 -7.55
C ILE A 184 -0.93 40.54 -8.51
N ASP A 185 0.37 40.35 -8.26
CA ASP A 185 1.44 40.80 -9.13
C ASP A 185 2.11 39.64 -9.86
N ASN A 186 2.82 39.92 -10.94
CA ASN A 186 3.60 38.95 -11.70
C ASN A 186 5.05 38.83 -11.19
N SER A 187 5.27 39.09 -9.88
CA SER A 187 6.60 38.90 -9.29
C SER A 187 7.05 37.43 -9.41
N ALA A 188 8.35 37.23 -9.59
CA ALA A 188 8.94 35.89 -9.69
C ALA A 188 8.64 35.04 -8.46
N SER A 189 8.55 35.66 -7.26
CA SER A 189 8.21 34.98 -6.02
C SER A 189 6.77 34.48 -6.02
N GLN A 190 5.82 35.26 -6.54
CA GLN A 190 4.40 34.86 -6.61
C GLN A 190 4.17 33.78 -7.67
N LEU A 191 4.75 33.94 -8.85
CA LEU A 191 4.71 32.91 -9.90
C LEU A 191 5.34 31.61 -9.44
N GLY A 192 6.47 31.66 -8.72
CA GLY A 192 7.11 30.48 -8.13
C GLY A 192 6.20 29.72 -7.19
N VAL A 193 5.49 30.40 -6.28
CA VAL A 193 4.53 29.78 -5.35
C VAL A 193 3.38 29.12 -6.12
N LEU A 194 2.88 29.74 -7.18
CA LEU A 194 1.80 29.19 -7.99
C LEU A 194 2.23 27.94 -8.77
N ILE A 195 3.44 27.96 -9.35
CA ILE A 195 3.99 26.79 -10.06
C ILE A 195 4.21 25.61 -9.08
N VAL A 196 4.80 25.88 -7.91
CA VAL A 196 4.96 24.83 -6.88
C VAL A 196 3.60 24.35 -6.38
N GLY A 197 2.62 25.23 -6.22
CA GLY A 197 1.24 24.88 -5.89
C GLY A 197 0.58 23.99 -6.95
N ALA A 198 0.84 24.24 -8.25
CA ALA A 198 0.37 23.39 -9.34
C ALA A 198 0.93 21.98 -9.24
N LEU A 199 2.25 21.88 -9.11
CA LEU A 199 2.93 20.59 -8.95
C LEU A 199 2.44 19.86 -7.69
N PHE A 200 2.21 20.58 -6.60
CA PHE A 200 1.67 20.03 -5.37
C PHE A 200 0.28 19.41 -5.56
N ILE A 201 -0.66 20.14 -6.18
CA ILE A 201 -2.03 19.64 -6.40
C ILE A 201 -2.03 18.36 -7.21
N VAL A 202 -1.25 18.31 -8.29
CA VAL A 202 -1.19 17.13 -9.16
C VAL A 202 -0.47 15.96 -8.48
N SER A 203 0.76 16.19 -8.02
CA SER A 203 1.59 15.10 -7.49
C SER A 203 1.07 14.54 -6.17
N SER A 204 0.52 15.39 -5.28
CA SER A 204 -0.09 14.90 -4.03
C SER A 204 -1.35 14.07 -4.29
N SER A 205 -2.16 14.47 -5.28
CA SER A 205 -3.36 13.71 -5.66
C SER A 205 -3.02 12.38 -6.30
N ILE A 206 -2.05 12.35 -7.22
CA ILE A 206 -1.53 11.11 -7.80
C ILE A 206 -0.97 10.22 -6.68
N GLY A 207 -0.12 10.76 -5.81
CA GLY A 207 0.46 10.01 -4.69
C GLY A 207 -0.60 9.40 -3.78
N PHE A 208 -1.64 10.17 -3.42
CA PHE A 208 -2.75 9.68 -2.61
C PHE A 208 -3.54 8.57 -3.31
N PHE A 209 -3.95 8.75 -4.55
CA PHE A 209 -4.73 7.76 -5.29
C PHE A 209 -3.96 6.46 -5.54
N VAL A 210 -2.68 6.56 -5.90
CA VAL A 210 -1.82 5.37 -6.07
C VAL A 210 -1.62 4.66 -4.74
N MET A 211 -1.41 5.40 -3.63
CA MET A 211 -1.28 4.82 -2.29
C MET A 211 -2.52 4.04 -1.87
N VAL A 212 -3.72 4.57 -2.11
CA VAL A 212 -4.98 3.85 -1.83
C VAL A 212 -5.11 2.63 -2.72
N HIS A 213 -4.80 2.73 -4.02
CA HIS A 213 -4.86 1.62 -4.96
C HIS A 213 -3.90 0.48 -4.57
N GLU A 214 -2.64 0.81 -4.23
CA GLU A 214 -1.66 -0.16 -3.75
C GLU A 214 -2.14 -0.88 -2.48
N HIS A 215 -2.76 -0.14 -1.55
CA HIS A 215 -3.32 -0.72 -0.33
C HIS A 215 -4.49 -1.67 -0.61
N GLN A 216 -5.42 -1.27 -1.47
CA GLN A 216 -6.54 -2.13 -1.89
C GLN A 216 -6.07 -3.39 -2.61
N ARG A 217 -5.09 -3.27 -3.51
CA ARG A 217 -4.51 -4.41 -4.23
C ARG A 217 -3.89 -5.42 -3.27
N LYS A 218 -3.10 -4.96 -2.28
CA LYS A 218 -2.52 -5.84 -1.25
C LYS A 218 -3.61 -6.55 -0.45
N LEU A 219 -4.67 -5.85 -0.07
CA LEU A 219 -5.79 -6.45 0.66
C LEU A 219 -6.49 -7.55 -0.16
N ILE A 220 -6.70 -7.35 -1.45
CA ILE A 220 -7.27 -8.36 -2.36
C ILE A 220 -6.32 -9.56 -2.49
N GLU A 221 -5.02 -9.33 -2.63
CA GLU A 221 -4.00 -10.38 -2.66
C GLU A 221 -3.98 -11.19 -1.35
N GLU A 222 -4.10 -10.52 -0.19
CA GLU A 222 -4.20 -11.18 1.12
C GLU A 222 -5.50 -11.99 1.29
N LEU A 223 -6.60 -11.55 0.68
CA LEU A 223 -7.89 -12.26 0.71
C LEU A 223 -7.97 -13.38 -0.32
N SER A 224 -7.06 -13.45 -1.27
CA SER A 224 -7.04 -14.52 -2.27
C SER A 224 -6.74 -15.87 -1.59
N ARG A 225 -7.64 -16.84 -1.76
CA ARG A 225 -7.44 -18.20 -1.22
C ARG A 225 -6.50 -19.05 -2.07
N ARG A 226 -6.29 -18.67 -3.34
CA ARG A 226 -5.44 -19.41 -4.27
C ARG A 226 -4.21 -18.62 -4.66
N ASP A 227 -3.08 -19.30 -4.74
CA ASP A 227 -1.83 -18.73 -5.26
C ASP A 227 -1.97 -18.48 -6.76
N VAL A 228 -1.70 -17.26 -7.18
CA VAL A 228 -1.94 -16.80 -8.57
C VAL A 228 -1.08 -17.54 -9.59
N LEU A 229 0.12 -17.96 -9.21
CA LEU A 229 1.06 -18.64 -10.09
C LEU A 229 0.72 -20.12 -10.24
N THR A 230 0.42 -20.79 -9.13
CA THR A 230 0.31 -22.24 -9.06
C THR A 230 -1.14 -22.75 -9.02
N GLY A 231 -2.11 -21.91 -8.66
CA GLY A 231 -3.53 -22.26 -8.54
C GLY A 231 -3.89 -23.09 -7.30
N VAL A 232 -2.90 -23.59 -6.53
CA VAL A 232 -3.13 -24.24 -5.23
C VAL A 232 -3.50 -23.24 -4.15
N LEU A 233 -3.87 -23.67 -2.96
CA LEU A 233 -4.16 -22.75 -1.87
C LEU A 233 -2.91 -21.96 -1.48
N THR A 234 -3.11 -20.69 -1.10
CA THR A 234 -2.08 -19.90 -0.40
C THR A 234 -1.79 -20.54 0.97
N ARG A 235 -0.61 -20.28 1.55
CA ARG A 235 -0.24 -20.76 2.87
C ARG A 235 -1.35 -20.51 3.91
N ARG A 236 -1.91 -19.30 3.93
CA ARG A 236 -2.99 -18.94 4.86
C ARG A 236 -4.23 -19.82 4.65
N ALA A 237 -4.70 -19.91 3.40
CA ALA A 237 -5.89 -20.69 3.08
C ALA A 237 -5.70 -22.19 3.33
N PHE A 238 -4.48 -22.71 3.11
CA PHE A 238 -4.09 -24.06 3.47
C PHE A 238 -4.23 -24.30 4.99
N PHE A 239 -3.66 -23.42 5.82
CA PHE A 239 -3.75 -23.56 7.28
C PHE A 239 -5.19 -23.49 7.79
N GLU A 240 -6.04 -22.64 7.22
CA GLU A 240 -7.46 -22.55 7.58
C GLU A 240 -8.19 -23.87 7.30
N ASP A 241 -7.98 -24.46 6.12
CA ASP A 241 -8.62 -25.73 5.74
C ASP A 241 -8.00 -26.93 6.46
N ALA A 242 -6.66 -26.98 6.59
CA ALA A 242 -5.95 -28.04 7.30
C ALA A 242 -6.32 -28.09 8.78
N THR A 243 -6.48 -26.93 9.44
CA THR A 243 -6.93 -26.88 10.84
C THR A 243 -8.34 -27.45 10.99
N ARG A 244 -9.24 -27.16 10.03
CA ARG A 244 -10.59 -27.72 10.03
C ARG A 244 -10.58 -29.23 9.85
N ILE A 245 -9.74 -29.73 8.94
CA ILE A 245 -9.57 -31.16 8.72
C ILE A 245 -9.04 -31.85 9.99
N ALA A 246 -8.00 -31.30 10.61
CA ALA A 246 -7.40 -31.84 11.82
C ALA A 246 -8.37 -31.86 13.03
N GLN A 247 -9.32 -30.93 13.10
CA GLN A 247 -10.33 -30.89 14.18
C GLN A 247 -11.43 -31.94 14.04
N VAL A 248 -11.67 -32.43 12.82
CA VAL A 248 -12.81 -33.35 12.52
C VAL A 248 -12.35 -34.79 12.30
N ASN A 249 -11.06 -35.00 12.01
CA ASN A 249 -10.49 -36.28 11.67
C ASN A 249 -9.48 -36.75 12.72
N ASP A 250 -9.69 -37.89 13.30
CA ASP A 250 -8.78 -38.56 14.25
C ASP A 250 -7.52 -39.12 13.54
N ALA A 251 -7.54 -39.27 12.22
CA ALA A 251 -6.42 -39.76 11.44
C ALA A 251 -6.20 -38.89 10.20
N TYR A 252 -5.04 -38.32 10.06
CA TYR A 252 -4.58 -37.61 8.87
C TYR A 252 -3.05 -37.71 8.73
N ALA A 253 -2.56 -37.45 7.53
CA ALA A 253 -1.14 -37.35 7.28
C ALA A 253 -0.81 -36.01 6.61
N VAL A 254 0.43 -35.58 6.77
CA VAL A 254 0.98 -34.35 6.18
C VAL A 254 2.14 -34.73 5.27
N LEU A 255 2.16 -34.13 4.08
CA LEU A 255 3.29 -34.16 3.16
C LEU A 255 3.91 -32.76 3.10
N MET A 256 5.19 -32.64 3.43
CA MET A 256 5.98 -31.44 3.15
C MET A 256 6.82 -31.71 1.90
N ILE A 257 6.68 -30.88 0.86
CA ILE A 257 7.16 -31.14 -0.49
C ILE A 257 8.03 -29.97 -0.94
N ASP A 258 9.18 -30.24 -1.55
CA ASP A 258 10.09 -29.19 -2.03
C ASP A 258 10.68 -29.59 -3.39
N ILE A 259 10.83 -28.60 -4.29
CA ILE A 259 11.45 -28.80 -5.59
C ILE A 259 12.97 -28.78 -5.44
N ASP A 260 13.61 -29.90 -5.72
CA ASP A 260 15.06 -30.03 -5.61
C ASP A 260 15.80 -29.07 -6.55
N HIS A 261 16.81 -28.41 -5.99
CA HIS A 261 17.68 -27.50 -6.73
C HIS A 261 16.94 -26.36 -7.47
N PHE A 262 15.80 -25.90 -6.97
CA PHE A 262 14.99 -24.86 -7.62
C PHE A 262 15.77 -23.56 -7.89
N LYS A 263 16.67 -23.18 -7.00
CA LYS A 263 17.58 -22.05 -7.22
C LYS A 263 18.42 -22.24 -8.49
N SER A 264 18.97 -23.43 -8.71
CA SER A 264 19.75 -23.73 -9.92
C SER A 264 18.89 -23.65 -11.20
N ILE A 265 17.62 -24.01 -11.12
CA ILE A 265 16.67 -23.83 -12.22
C ILE A 265 16.49 -22.34 -12.52
N ASN A 266 16.26 -21.51 -11.49
CA ASN A 266 16.16 -20.06 -11.65
C ASN A 266 17.45 -19.45 -12.23
N ASP A 267 18.61 -19.88 -11.73
CA ASP A 267 19.90 -19.38 -12.19
C ASP A 267 20.18 -19.75 -13.66
N SER A 268 19.68 -20.92 -14.13
CA SER A 268 19.88 -21.41 -15.49
C SER A 268 18.84 -20.91 -16.49
N PHE A 269 17.59 -20.75 -16.10
CA PHE A 269 16.45 -20.47 -16.99
C PHE A 269 15.71 -19.16 -16.65
N GLY A 270 16.23 -18.39 -15.69
CA GLY A 270 15.62 -17.18 -15.18
C GLY A 270 14.35 -17.45 -14.36
N HIS A 271 13.85 -16.43 -13.67
CA HIS A 271 12.65 -16.53 -12.84
C HIS A 271 11.41 -16.98 -13.61
N LEU A 272 11.25 -16.56 -14.87
CA LEU A 272 10.13 -17.03 -15.71
C LEU A 272 10.19 -18.53 -16.00
N GLY A 273 11.41 -19.11 -16.09
CA GLY A 273 11.60 -20.55 -16.21
C GLY A 273 11.21 -21.28 -14.93
N GLY A 274 11.66 -20.77 -13.78
CA GLY A 274 11.27 -21.29 -12.48
C GLY A 274 9.77 -21.23 -12.23
N ASP A 275 9.11 -20.13 -12.61
CA ASP A 275 7.67 -19.97 -12.49
C ASP A 275 6.89 -21.04 -13.28
N LYS A 276 7.36 -21.39 -14.49
CA LYS A 276 6.77 -22.47 -15.29
C LYS A 276 6.96 -23.83 -14.62
N VAL A 277 8.12 -24.11 -14.02
CA VAL A 277 8.38 -25.33 -13.25
C VAL A 277 7.46 -25.40 -12.03
N LEU A 278 7.33 -24.32 -11.28
CA LEU A 278 6.40 -24.22 -10.12
C LEU A 278 4.95 -24.51 -10.53
N ALA A 279 4.46 -23.85 -11.57
CA ALA A 279 3.08 -24.05 -12.05
C ALA A 279 2.85 -25.48 -12.57
N HIS A 280 3.85 -26.08 -13.22
CA HIS A 280 3.78 -27.47 -13.70
C HIS A 280 3.79 -28.46 -12.53
N CYS A 281 4.70 -28.28 -11.57
CA CYS A 281 4.76 -29.09 -10.35
C CYS A 281 3.44 -29.06 -9.60
N ALA A 282 2.89 -27.87 -9.33
CA ALA A 282 1.61 -27.70 -8.64
C ALA A 282 0.47 -28.44 -9.35
N ARG A 283 0.44 -28.42 -10.70
CA ARG A 283 -0.57 -29.14 -11.49
C ARG A 283 -0.44 -30.66 -11.33
N LEU A 284 0.79 -31.19 -11.34
CA LEU A 284 1.02 -32.61 -11.11
C LEU A 284 0.65 -33.03 -9.70
N LEU A 285 0.98 -32.21 -8.70
CA LEU A 285 0.58 -32.43 -7.31
C LEU A 285 -0.94 -32.45 -7.19
N MET A 286 -1.64 -31.45 -7.75
CA MET A 286 -3.12 -31.42 -7.74
C MET A 286 -3.75 -32.65 -8.37
N ASN A 287 -3.20 -33.15 -9.47
CA ASN A 287 -3.69 -34.35 -10.15
C ASN A 287 -3.46 -35.62 -9.34
N ALA A 288 -2.46 -35.66 -8.46
CA ALA A 288 -2.16 -36.77 -7.58
C ALA A 288 -3.00 -36.78 -6.29
N MET A 289 -3.65 -35.64 -5.95
CA MET A 289 -4.48 -35.49 -4.76
C MET A 289 -5.91 -36.03 -5.00
N ARG A 290 -6.50 -36.51 -3.92
CA ARG A 290 -7.94 -36.88 -3.87
C ARG A 290 -8.79 -35.62 -3.68
N ILE A 291 -10.11 -35.75 -3.84
CA ILE A 291 -11.03 -34.61 -3.72
C ILE A 291 -11.06 -34.01 -2.31
N ASP A 292 -10.79 -34.80 -1.29
CA ASP A 292 -10.78 -34.39 0.11
C ASP A 292 -9.41 -33.96 0.60
N ASP A 293 -8.35 -34.19 -0.20
CA ASP A 293 -7.01 -33.76 0.14
C ASP A 293 -6.88 -32.24 -0.07
N VAL A 294 -6.10 -31.60 0.77
CA VAL A 294 -5.88 -30.16 0.68
C VAL A 294 -4.41 -29.91 0.41
N LEU A 295 -4.14 -29.17 -0.68
CA LEU A 295 -2.79 -28.79 -1.13
C LEU A 295 -2.62 -27.28 -1.12
N GLY A 296 -1.53 -26.79 -0.53
CA GLY A 296 -1.18 -25.39 -0.52
C GLY A 296 0.30 -25.13 -0.81
N ARG A 297 0.59 -23.92 -1.26
CA ARG A 297 1.97 -23.42 -1.40
C ARG A 297 2.41 -22.88 -0.05
N TYR A 298 3.40 -23.54 0.55
CA TYR A 298 3.85 -23.24 1.91
C TYR A 298 4.94 -22.16 1.94
N GLY A 299 5.84 -22.17 0.94
CA GLY A 299 6.94 -21.23 0.75
C GLY A 299 7.20 -20.91 -0.72
N GLY A 300 8.40 -20.47 -1.05
CA GLY A 300 8.79 -20.12 -2.41
C GLY A 300 8.65 -21.29 -3.39
N GLU A 301 9.34 -22.38 -3.12
CA GLU A 301 9.32 -23.64 -3.88
C GLU A 301 8.72 -24.82 -3.10
N GLU A 302 8.14 -24.53 -1.93
CA GLU A 302 7.63 -25.51 -0.99
C GLU A 302 6.11 -25.62 -1.08
N PHE A 303 5.62 -26.88 -1.05
CA PHE A 303 4.21 -27.19 -0.99
C PHE A 303 3.92 -28.03 0.26
N CYS A 304 2.73 -27.92 0.81
CA CYS A 304 2.26 -28.74 1.91
C CYS A 304 0.90 -29.32 1.57
N ALA A 305 0.72 -30.61 1.83
CA ALA A 305 -0.56 -31.29 1.68
C ALA A 305 -0.99 -31.95 2.98
N ILE A 306 -2.31 -31.92 3.28
CA ILE A 306 -2.93 -32.70 4.33
C ILE A 306 -3.89 -33.73 3.70
N LEU A 307 -3.73 -34.97 4.09
CA LEU A 307 -4.46 -36.13 3.59
C LEU A 307 -5.38 -36.65 4.72
N PRO A 308 -6.68 -36.31 4.73
CA PRO A 308 -7.61 -36.81 5.74
C PRO A 308 -7.83 -38.34 5.59
N HIS A 309 -8.15 -38.99 6.70
CA HIS A 309 -8.37 -40.45 6.76
C HIS A 309 -7.20 -41.27 6.17
N CYS A 310 -5.96 -40.80 6.33
CA CYS A 310 -4.77 -41.36 5.75
C CYS A 310 -3.74 -41.67 6.84
N GLY A 311 -3.33 -42.93 6.97
CA GLY A 311 -2.23 -43.32 7.85
C GLY A 311 -0.87 -43.20 7.16
N LEU A 312 0.21 -43.36 7.97
CA LEU A 312 1.61 -43.16 7.53
C LEU A 312 1.97 -44.01 6.31
N VAL A 313 1.59 -45.30 6.29
CA VAL A 313 1.92 -46.22 5.21
C VAL A 313 1.29 -45.84 3.87
N ASP A 314 0.04 -45.37 3.90
CA ASP A 314 -0.64 -44.97 2.68
C ASP A 314 -0.19 -43.58 2.22
N ALA A 315 0.08 -42.68 3.13
CA ALA A 315 0.69 -41.38 2.82
C ALA A 315 2.07 -41.55 2.18
N GLN A 316 2.89 -42.49 2.67
CA GLN A 316 4.19 -42.83 2.07
C GLN A 316 4.05 -43.34 0.64
N LYS A 317 3.09 -44.22 0.37
CA LYS A 317 2.82 -44.72 -0.98
C LYS A 317 2.39 -43.63 -1.94
N ILE A 318 1.51 -42.72 -1.48
CA ILE A 318 1.09 -41.52 -2.24
C ILE A 318 2.30 -40.65 -2.57
N ALA A 319 3.12 -40.35 -1.58
CA ALA A 319 4.33 -39.53 -1.76
C ALA A 319 5.32 -40.19 -2.73
N GLN A 320 5.54 -41.52 -2.65
CA GLN A 320 6.39 -42.27 -3.56
C GLN A 320 5.85 -42.23 -4.99
N SER A 321 4.54 -42.37 -5.17
CA SER A 321 3.92 -42.25 -6.49
C SER A 321 4.11 -40.87 -7.09
N ILE A 322 4.00 -39.80 -6.27
CA ILE A 322 4.24 -38.43 -6.71
C ILE A 322 5.69 -38.25 -7.20
N VAL A 323 6.66 -38.67 -6.40
CA VAL A 323 8.08 -38.57 -6.78
C VAL A 323 8.34 -39.32 -8.09
N GLN A 324 7.80 -40.54 -8.24
CA GLN A 324 7.96 -41.32 -9.47
C GLN A 324 7.33 -40.62 -10.68
N GLN A 325 6.12 -40.10 -10.54
CA GLN A 325 5.43 -39.38 -11.62
C GLN A 325 6.22 -38.13 -12.07
N ILE A 326 6.78 -37.39 -11.13
CA ILE A 326 7.57 -36.18 -11.43
C ILE A 326 8.86 -36.55 -12.19
N ARG A 327 9.54 -37.61 -11.82
CA ARG A 327 10.74 -38.10 -12.55
C ARG A 327 10.49 -38.39 -14.04
N GLU A 328 9.29 -38.84 -14.35
CA GLU A 328 8.87 -39.21 -15.71
C GLU A 328 8.39 -38.01 -16.54
N GLN A 329 8.25 -36.85 -15.90
CA GLN A 329 7.73 -35.64 -16.56
C GLN A 329 8.84 -34.69 -16.98
N ASN A 330 8.61 -34.07 -18.12
CA ASN A 330 9.46 -33.06 -18.71
C ASN A 330 8.70 -31.73 -18.80
N VAL A 331 9.30 -30.65 -18.36
CA VAL A 331 8.74 -29.30 -18.51
C VAL A 331 9.30 -28.63 -19.74
N MET A 332 8.42 -28.23 -20.67
CA MET A 332 8.80 -27.47 -21.86
C MET A 332 8.88 -25.97 -21.49
N LEU A 333 10.06 -25.38 -21.55
CA LEU A 333 10.30 -23.94 -21.28
C LEU A 333 10.36 -23.10 -22.57
N GLY A 334 9.66 -23.47 -23.62
CA GLY A 334 9.67 -22.85 -24.94
C GLY A 334 9.65 -23.91 -26.04
N GLU A 335 10.04 -23.56 -27.25
CA GLU A 335 9.95 -24.48 -28.39
C GLU A 335 11.00 -25.60 -28.36
N GLN A 336 12.12 -25.44 -27.61
CA GLN A 336 13.23 -26.38 -27.65
C GLN A 336 13.94 -26.68 -26.31
N GLN A 337 13.48 -26.05 -25.20
CA GLN A 337 14.13 -26.26 -23.90
C GLN A 337 13.28 -27.18 -23.01
N ILE A 338 13.89 -28.32 -22.62
CA ILE A 338 13.28 -29.28 -21.69
C ILE A 338 14.02 -29.19 -20.37
N VAL A 339 13.28 -29.08 -19.29
CA VAL A 339 13.79 -29.10 -17.92
C VAL A 339 13.20 -30.28 -17.15
N ASN A 340 14.10 -31.08 -16.61
CA ASN A 340 13.79 -32.15 -15.68
C ASN A 340 14.02 -31.62 -14.26
N PHE A 341 13.15 -31.97 -13.35
CA PHE A 341 13.30 -31.64 -11.95
C PHE A 341 12.85 -32.80 -11.08
N SER A 342 13.28 -32.83 -9.84
CA SER A 342 12.87 -33.84 -8.86
C SER A 342 12.23 -33.18 -7.63
N LEU A 343 11.60 -33.99 -6.81
CA LEU A 343 11.02 -33.58 -5.54
C LEU A 343 11.60 -34.36 -4.38
N SER A 344 11.83 -33.66 -3.27
CA SER A 344 11.99 -34.29 -1.97
C SER A 344 10.70 -34.14 -1.18
N ILE A 345 10.24 -35.20 -0.52
CA ILE A 345 9.00 -35.20 0.27
C ILE A 345 9.28 -35.78 1.65
N GLY A 346 8.86 -35.03 2.68
CA GLY A 346 8.75 -35.50 4.05
C GLY A 346 7.34 -35.87 4.38
N VAL A 347 7.13 -37.00 5.05
CA VAL A 347 5.81 -37.55 5.40
C VAL A 347 5.73 -37.73 6.91
N ALA A 348 4.64 -37.22 7.52
CA ALA A 348 4.28 -37.49 8.91
C ALA A 348 2.81 -37.81 9.01
N ALA A 349 2.43 -38.74 9.89
CA ALA A 349 1.05 -38.97 10.25
C ALA A 349 0.77 -38.39 11.64
N HIS A 350 -0.46 -37.92 11.84
CA HIS A 350 -0.94 -37.48 13.13
C HIS A 350 -0.83 -38.60 14.18
N GLN A 351 -0.37 -38.21 15.36
CA GLN A 351 -0.34 -39.05 16.57
C GLN A 351 -1.29 -38.43 17.59
N ASP A 352 -1.90 -39.24 18.45
CA ASP A 352 -2.94 -38.82 19.41
C ASP A 352 -2.55 -37.64 20.33
N THR A 353 -1.25 -37.39 20.49
CA THR A 353 -0.71 -36.29 21.32
C THR A 353 -0.36 -35.03 20.54
N ASP A 354 -0.40 -35.08 19.20
CA ASP A 354 0.09 -34.02 18.34
C ASP A 354 -1.04 -33.08 17.91
N ASP A 355 -0.73 -31.81 17.85
CA ASP A 355 -1.55 -30.87 17.07
C ASP A 355 -1.11 -30.84 15.59
N LEU A 356 -1.88 -30.17 14.74
CA LEU A 356 -1.54 -30.02 13.33
C LEU A 356 -0.13 -29.44 13.11
N LEU A 357 0.28 -28.48 13.94
CA LEU A 357 1.56 -27.82 13.78
C LEU A 357 2.73 -28.76 14.11
N ALA A 358 2.57 -29.62 15.12
CA ALA A 358 3.54 -30.67 15.45
C ALA A 358 3.68 -31.64 14.28
N THR A 359 2.56 -32.12 13.72
CA THR A 359 2.60 -33.02 12.55
C THR A 359 3.28 -32.37 11.33
N ILE A 360 3.04 -31.08 11.09
CA ILE A 360 3.72 -30.32 10.01
C ILE A 360 5.23 -30.25 10.30
N ASN A 361 5.64 -29.98 11.53
CA ASN A 361 7.06 -29.91 11.91
C ASN A 361 7.75 -31.27 11.73
N HIS A 362 7.11 -32.37 12.10
CA HIS A 362 7.64 -33.72 11.86
C HIS A 362 7.81 -34.02 10.35
N ALA A 363 6.84 -33.58 9.54
CA ALA A 363 6.96 -33.71 8.07
C ALA A 363 8.11 -32.85 7.52
N ASP A 364 8.35 -31.65 8.06
CA ASP A 364 9.47 -30.79 7.67
C ASP A 364 10.83 -31.40 8.06
N GLU A 365 10.96 -31.97 9.25
CA GLU A 365 12.16 -32.72 9.67
C GLU A 365 12.44 -33.89 8.73
N ALA A 366 11.40 -34.65 8.33
CA ALA A 366 11.52 -35.74 7.36
C ALA A 366 11.93 -35.23 5.96
N LEU A 367 11.39 -34.07 5.52
CA LEU A 367 11.83 -33.42 4.29
C LEU A 367 13.29 -33.01 4.35
N TYR A 368 13.72 -32.45 5.47
CA TYR A 368 15.14 -32.12 5.67
C TYR A 368 16.03 -33.37 5.59
N ALA A 369 15.59 -34.49 6.17
CA ALA A 369 16.31 -35.77 6.04
C ALA A 369 16.36 -36.24 4.57
N ALA A 370 15.26 -36.10 3.80
CA ALA A 370 15.23 -36.43 2.38
C ALA A 370 16.26 -35.61 1.56
N LYS A 371 16.32 -34.30 1.84
CA LYS A 371 17.29 -33.40 1.19
C LYS A 371 18.74 -33.77 1.52
N ASN A 372 19.05 -34.16 2.77
CA ASN A 372 20.42 -34.48 3.20
C ASN A 372 20.88 -35.89 2.77
N THR A 373 19.96 -36.82 2.57
CA THR A 373 20.30 -38.18 2.17
C THR A 373 20.37 -38.38 0.64
N GLY A 374 20.30 -37.29 -0.13
CA GLY A 374 20.58 -37.34 -1.58
C GLY A 374 19.43 -36.85 -2.45
N ARG A 375 18.37 -36.26 -1.89
CA ARG A 375 17.21 -35.70 -2.62
C ARG A 375 16.46 -36.72 -3.46
N ASP A 376 15.49 -36.27 -4.26
CA ASP A 376 14.69 -37.09 -5.17
C ASP A 376 14.11 -38.34 -4.47
N ARG A 377 13.52 -38.15 -3.29
CA ARG A 377 13.01 -39.24 -2.44
C ARG A 377 11.98 -38.81 -1.44
N VAL A 378 11.38 -39.83 -0.84
CA VAL A 378 10.48 -39.70 0.30
C VAL A 378 11.20 -40.16 1.55
N CYS A 379 11.16 -39.34 2.61
CA CYS A 379 11.48 -39.75 3.97
C CYS A 379 10.24 -39.65 4.84
N VAL A 380 10.16 -40.53 5.82
CA VAL A 380 9.05 -40.60 6.77
C VAL A 380 9.59 -40.14 8.13
N ALA A 381 8.81 -39.35 8.84
CA ALA A 381 9.15 -39.02 10.22
C ALA A 381 9.15 -40.33 11.06
N ASP A 382 10.25 -40.62 11.70
CA ASP A 382 10.31 -41.73 12.66
C ASP A 382 9.30 -41.47 13.78
N ALA A 383 8.55 -42.48 14.14
CA ALA A 383 7.74 -42.42 15.35
C ALA A 383 8.70 -42.30 16.54
N PHE A 384 8.91 -41.05 17.01
CA PHE A 384 9.71 -40.85 18.21
C PHE A 384 9.01 -41.54 19.39
N HIS A 385 9.70 -42.55 19.93
CA HIS A 385 9.32 -43.25 21.14
C HIS A 385 9.44 -42.35 22.35
#